data_786af5b4c546960e148c10bc220b606d
#
_entry.id   786af5b4c546960e148c10bc220b606d
#
_cell.length_a   1.000
_cell.length_b   1.000
_cell.length_c   1.000
_cell.angle_alpha   90.00
_cell.angle_beta   90.00
_cell.angle_gamma   90.00
#
_symmetry.space_group_name_H-M   'P 1'
#
loop_
_entity.id
_entity.type
_entity.pdbx_description
1 polymer ?
#
loop_
_entity_poly.entity_id
_entity_poly.type
_entity_poly.pdbx_seq_one_letter_code
_entity_poly.pdbx_strand_id
1 'polypeptide(L)'
;MNLTFLIPTRIETEDRLRNIISSVSYLLKHTTAKVIVKEVAPHNTFLFRALSEIKKYVDTSNLTSLYEKSDEQLFCKSKVLNDLIVESDTKFVANYDADCILPVQSYHQAYHILDTDQADVVYPYQCGIYQWRANYNMDIYNSFMQTLSTNVLDKDKQLSNSTIGWTQFINRQKYIDSYMMNENFISWGCEDDEFYYRMSVLGHRIARLNDYVYHLEHSRTHNSWFSNPNFNNNYHLWNTIKTFDRQQLIDYYKDQSYLKNREKQLA
;
A
#
# COMPACT_ATOMS: atom_id res chain seq x y z
N MET A 1 -17.29 -7.07 -1.12
CA MET A 1 -16.70 -6.15 -0.14
C MET A 1 -16.92 -4.71 -0.61
N ASN A 2 -17.32 -3.81 0.26
CA ASN A 2 -17.34 -2.36 -0.03
C ASN A 2 -15.96 -1.76 0.27
N LEU A 3 -14.96 -2.23 -0.46
CA LEU A 3 -13.53 -1.99 -0.26
C LEU A 3 -12.83 -1.78 -1.60
N THR A 4 -11.89 -0.85 -1.64
CA THR A 4 -10.97 -0.64 -2.78
C THR A 4 -9.52 -0.78 -2.31
N PHE A 5 -8.75 -1.65 -2.96
CA PHE A 5 -7.29 -1.68 -2.82
C PHE A 5 -6.66 -0.56 -3.65
N LEU A 6 -5.88 0.28 -3.01
CA LEU A 6 -5.15 1.40 -3.60
C LEU A 6 -3.70 0.98 -3.79
N ILE A 7 -3.28 0.76 -5.04
CA ILE A 7 -1.95 0.24 -5.37
C ILE A 7 -1.14 1.30 -6.12
N PRO A 8 -0.32 2.08 -5.40
CA PRO A 8 0.65 2.97 -6.03
C PRO A 8 1.80 2.14 -6.59
N THR A 9 2.24 2.41 -7.84
CA THR A 9 3.31 1.63 -8.43
C THR A 9 4.22 2.44 -9.35
N ARG A 10 5.48 2.00 -9.40
CA ARG A 10 6.47 2.31 -10.42
C ARG A 10 7.22 1.02 -10.76
N ILE A 11 7.01 0.53 -11.98
CA ILE A 11 7.60 -0.74 -12.42
C ILE A 11 8.96 -0.45 -13.06
N GLU A 12 10.01 -0.57 -12.26
CA GLU A 12 11.40 -0.25 -12.68
C GLU A 12 12.20 -1.49 -13.11
N THR A 13 11.76 -2.69 -12.71
CA THR A 13 12.49 -3.95 -12.90
C THR A 13 11.53 -5.10 -13.21
N GLU A 14 12.06 -6.20 -13.79
CA GLU A 14 11.26 -7.38 -14.13
C GLU A 14 10.70 -8.11 -12.89
N ASP A 15 11.42 -8.08 -11.78
CA ASP A 15 10.94 -8.64 -10.52
C ASP A 15 9.75 -7.82 -9.94
N ARG A 16 9.80 -6.49 -10.00
CA ARG A 16 8.66 -5.64 -9.63
C ARG A 16 7.45 -5.85 -10.54
N LEU A 17 7.69 -6.10 -11.84
CA LEU A 17 6.62 -6.47 -12.77
C LEU A 17 5.96 -7.81 -12.36
N ARG A 18 6.74 -8.83 -12.03
CA ARG A 18 6.21 -10.11 -11.53
C ARG A 18 5.43 -9.92 -10.23
N ASN A 19 5.95 -9.12 -9.31
CA ASN A 19 5.32 -8.88 -8.01
C ASN A 19 3.92 -8.28 -8.17
N ILE A 20 3.77 -7.21 -8.97
CA ILE A 20 2.46 -6.59 -9.18
C ILE A 20 1.48 -7.50 -9.95
N ILE A 21 1.96 -8.29 -10.91
CA ILE A 21 1.12 -9.29 -11.59
C ILE A 21 0.57 -10.28 -10.56
N SER A 22 1.42 -10.75 -9.66
CA SER A 22 1.05 -11.72 -8.65
C SER A 22 0.09 -11.17 -7.60
N SER A 23 0.41 -10.00 -7.03
CA SER A 23 -0.42 -9.40 -5.99
C SER A 23 -1.80 -9.00 -6.51
N VAL A 24 -1.88 -8.39 -7.69
CA VAL A 24 -3.17 -8.02 -8.31
C VAL A 24 -3.98 -9.27 -8.68
N SER A 25 -3.35 -10.29 -9.29
CA SER A 25 -4.04 -11.55 -9.61
C SER A 25 -4.58 -12.23 -8.35
N TYR A 26 -3.80 -12.24 -7.26
CA TYR A 26 -4.19 -12.82 -6.00
C TYR A 26 -5.38 -12.08 -5.36
N LEU A 27 -5.35 -10.75 -5.32
CA LEU A 27 -6.46 -9.93 -4.83
C LEU A 27 -7.75 -10.18 -5.61
N LEU A 28 -7.69 -10.15 -6.93
CA LEU A 28 -8.85 -10.36 -7.81
C LEU A 28 -9.41 -11.79 -7.70
N LYS A 29 -8.56 -12.78 -7.45
CA LYS A 29 -8.96 -14.18 -7.27
C LYS A 29 -9.69 -14.40 -5.95
N HIS A 30 -9.21 -13.78 -4.87
CA HIS A 30 -9.62 -14.14 -3.51
C HIS A 30 -10.52 -13.12 -2.82
N THR A 31 -10.76 -11.96 -3.47
CA THR A 31 -11.64 -10.93 -2.92
C THR A 31 -12.67 -10.46 -3.96
N THR A 32 -13.75 -9.84 -3.49
CA THR A 32 -14.72 -9.14 -4.34
C THR A 32 -14.54 -7.63 -4.29
N ALA A 33 -13.38 -7.18 -3.79
CA ALA A 33 -13.04 -5.77 -3.67
C ALA A 33 -12.68 -5.18 -5.04
N LYS A 34 -12.83 -3.86 -5.18
CA LYS A 34 -12.25 -3.12 -6.30
C LYS A 34 -10.73 -3.04 -6.12
N VAL A 35 -10.00 -3.01 -7.21
CA VAL A 35 -8.56 -2.78 -7.23
C VAL A 35 -8.28 -1.61 -8.17
N ILE A 36 -7.61 -0.58 -7.67
CA ILE A 36 -7.15 0.54 -8.48
C ILE A 36 -5.63 0.58 -8.43
N VAL A 37 -5.00 0.41 -9.59
CA VAL A 37 -3.55 0.55 -9.75
C VAL A 37 -3.26 1.89 -10.41
N LYS A 38 -2.40 2.71 -9.81
CA LYS A 38 -1.86 3.92 -10.46
C LYS A 38 -0.37 3.78 -10.64
N GLU A 39 0.05 3.71 -11.92
CA GLU A 39 1.47 3.75 -12.28
C GLU A 39 1.91 5.18 -12.58
N VAL A 40 3.00 5.63 -11.92
CA VAL A 40 3.65 6.92 -12.17
C VAL A 40 5.08 6.64 -12.64
N ALA A 41 5.31 6.69 -13.95
CA ALA A 41 6.55 6.26 -14.59
C ALA A 41 6.73 6.92 -15.98
N PRO A 42 7.94 6.85 -16.59
CA PRO A 42 8.14 7.30 -17.98
C PRO A 42 7.28 6.56 -19.00
N HIS A 43 6.96 5.28 -18.72
CA HIS A 43 6.19 4.40 -19.61
C HIS A 43 5.08 3.68 -18.84
N ASN A 44 3.93 3.44 -19.49
CA ASN A 44 2.82 2.69 -18.90
C ASN A 44 3.07 1.17 -19.01
N THR A 45 3.94 0.65 -18.15
CA THR A 45 4.33 -0.77 -18.14
C THR A 45 3.18 -1.65 -17.64
N PHE A 46 2.39 -1.15 -16.66
CA PHE A 46 1.25 -1.89 -16.14
C PHE A 46 0.24 -2.22 -17.24
N LEU A 47 -0.21 -1.22 -17.99
CA LEU A 47 -1.20 -1.42 -19.04
C LEU A 47 -0.71 -2.35 -20.15
N PHE A 48 0.53 -2.14 -20.62
CA PHE A 48 1.05 -2.84 -21.79
C PHE A 48 1.61 -4.24 -21.49
N ARG A 49 2.04 -4.51 -20.26
CA ARG A 49 2.67 -5.78 -19.90
C ARG A 49 1.94 -6.51 -18.78
N ALA A 50 1.71 -5.87 -17.63
CA ALA A 50 1.11 -6.53 -16.47
C ALA A 50 -0.34 -6.94 -16.73
N LEU A 51 -1.18 -6.03 -17.24
CA LEU A 51 -2.62 -6.28 -17.42
C LEU A 51 -2.89 -7.46 -18.37
N SER A 52 -2.12 -7.57 -19.46
CA SER A 52 -2.27 -8.69 -20.41
C SER A 52 -1.92 -10.03 -19.77
N GLU A 53 -0.95 -10.05 -18.86
CA GLU A 53 -0.57 -11.26 -18.12
C GLU A 53 -1.61 -11.62 -17.07
N ILE A 54 -2.08 -10.66 -16.26
CA ILE A 54 -3.13 -10.85 -15.25
C ILE A 54 -4.39 -11.47 -15.84
N LYS A 55 -4.83 -11.00 -17.02
CA LYS A 55 -6.01 -11.52 -17.74
C LYS A 55 -5.95 -13.01 -18.12
N LYS A 56 -4.77 -13.61 -18.12
CA LYS A 56 -4.63 -15.06 -18.38
C LYS A 56 -5.08 -15.92 -17.18
N TYR A 57 -5.09 -15.35 -15.97
CA TYR A 57 -5.29 -16.09 -14.73
C TYR A 57 -6.61 -15.76 -14.02
N VAL A 58 -7.11 -14.52 -14.17
CA VAL A 58 -8.26 -14.03 -13.41
C VAL A 58 -9.14 -13.08 -14.22
N ASP A 59 -10.41 -12.96 -13.82
CA ASP A 59 -11.29 -11.89 -14.28
C ASP A 59 -10.80 -10.53 -13.77
N THR A 60 -10.79 -9.54 -14.63
CA THR A 60 -10.31 -8.17 -14.33
C THR A 60 -11.44 -7.13 -14.30
N SER A 61 -12.70 -7.54 -14.17
CA SER A 61 -13.84 -6.64 -14.13
C SER A 61 -13.80 -5.63 -12.97
N ASN A 62 -13.17 -6.01 -11.84
CA ASN A 62 -12.98 -5.16 -10.67
C ASN A 62 -11.63 -4.40 -10.66
N LEU A 63 -10.87 -4.41 -11.76
CA LEU A 63 -9.56 -3.77 -11.89
C LEU A 63 -9.65 -2.48 -12.70
N THR A 64 -9.21 -1.37 -12.12
CA THR A 64 -8.99 -0.10 -12.78
C THR A 64 -7.49 0.21 -12.86
N SER A 65 -7.02 0.60 -14.04
CA SER A 65 -5.63 1.02 -14.27
C SER A 65 -5.58 2.48 -14.63
N LEU A 66 -4.83 3.25 -13.83
CA LEU A 66 -4.53 4.66 -14.05
C LEU A 66 -3.05 4.84 -14.35
N TYR A 67 -2.73 5.86 -15.12
CA TYR A 67 -1.35 6.17 -15.49
C TYR A 67 -1.10 7.66 -15.49
N GLU A 68 0.05 8.05 -14.92
CA GLU A 68 0.58 9.40 -15.00
C GLU A 68 2.02 9.33 -15.54
N LYS A 69 2.27 9.99 -16.66
CA LYS A 69 3.63 10.09 -17.20
C LYS A 69 4.48 10.97 -16.30
N SER A 70 5.62 10.43 -15.85
CA SER A 70 6.58 11.18 -15.05
C SER A 70 8.00 10.70 -15.35
N ASP A 71 8.87 11.65 -15.66
CA ASP A 71 10.31 11.43 -15.82
C ASP A 71 11.08 11.78 -14.52
N GLU A 72 10.36 12.15 -13.44
CA GLU A 72 10.95 12.39 -12.12
C GLU A 72 11.64 11.14 -11.59
N GLN A 73 12.83 11.31 -11.01
CA GLN A 73 13.60 10.18 -10.47
C GLN A 73 12.95 9.59 -9.23
N LEU A 74 12.36 10.44 -8.36
CA LEU A 74 11.79 10.00 -7.11
C LEU A 74 10.29 9.72 -7.24
N PHE A 75 9.87 8.60 -6.70
CA PHE A 75 8.48 8.15 -6.66
C PHE A 75 7.84 8.57 -5.33
N CYS A 76 6.89 9.47 -5.35
CA CYS A 76 6.16 9.89 -4.16
C CYS A 76 4.93 9.00 -3.90
N LYS A 77 5.10 7.91 -3.15
CA LYS A 77 4.04 6.95 -2.77
C LYS A 77 2.85 7.68 -2.13
N SER A 78 3.12 8.60 -1.19
CA SER A 78 2.08 9.35 -0.46
C SER A 78 1.17 10.14 -1.39
N LYS A 79 1.75 10.85 -2.38
CA LYS A 79 0.97 11.59 -3.39
C LYS A 79 0.08 10.66 -4.21
N VAL A 80 0.63 9.54 -4.67
CA VAL A 80 -0.11 8.58 -5.50
C VAL A 80 -1.25 7.93 -4.71
N LEU A 81 -1.05 7.60 -3.42
CA LEU A 81 -2.12 7.11 -2.55
C LEU A 81 -3.23 8.15 -2.37
N ASN A 82 -2.87 9.42 -2.20
CA ASN A 82 -3.85 10.50 -2.10
C ASN A 82 -4.63 10.71 -3.41
N ASP A 83 -4.01 10.53 -4.57
CA ASP A 83 -4.73 10.52 -5.85
C ASP A 83 -5.73 9.35 -5.91
N LEU A 84 -5.29 8.16 -5.50
CA LEU A 84 -6.10 6.95 -5.52
C LEU A 84 -7.30 7.00 -4.56
N ILE A 85 -7.18 7.68 -3.42
CA ILE A 85 -8.32 7.83 -2.50
C ILE A 85 -9.41 8.72 -3.07
N VAL A 86 -9.04 9.72 -3.89
CA VAL A 86 -10.00 10.57 -4.61
C VAL A 86 -10.78 9.74 -5.64
N GLU A 87 -10.10 8.85 -6.36
CA GLU A 87 -10.71 7.98 -7.37
C GLU A 87 -11.55 6.84 -6.77
N SER A 88 -11.43 6.57 -5.46
CA SER A 88 -12.20 5.50 -4.81
C SER A 88 -13.57 5.99 -4.35
N ASP A 89 -14.59 5.13 -4.50
CA ASP A 89 -15.99 5.40 -4.12
C ASP A 89 -16.51 4.46 -3.03
N THR A 90 -15.68 3.59 -2.50
CA THR A 90 -16.07 2.60 -1.50
C THR A 90 -15.95 3.14 -0.07
N LYS A 91 -16.71 2.54 0.86
CA LYS A 91 -16.72 2.89 2.28
C LYS A 91 -15.35 2.69 2.94
N PHE A 92 -14.61 1.67 2.49
CA PHE A 92 -13.30 1.33 2.99
C PHE A 92 -12.27 1.33 1.88
N VAL A 93 -11.03 1.61 2.23
CA VAL A 93 -9.88 1.53 1.33
C VAL A 93 -8.77 0.73 1.98
N ALA A 94 -7.87 0.18 1.18
CA ALA A 94 -6.64 -0.42 1.68
C ALA A 94 -5.46 0.16 0.91
N ASN A 95 -4.58 0.89 1.61
CA ASN A 95 -3.24 1.14 1.08
C ASN A 95 -2.56 -0.21 0.91
N TYR A 96 -1.99 -0.49 -0.25
CA TYR A 96 -1.48 -1.82 -0.56
C TYR A 96 -0.22 -1.74 -1.41
N ASP A 97 0.89 -2.24 -0.89
CA ASP A 97 2.14 -2.31 -1.65
C ASP A 97 2.05 -3.42 -2.70
N ALA A 98 2.54 -3.13 -3.91
CA ALA A 98 2.43 -3.99 -5.08
C ALA A 98 3.17 -5.34 -4.98
N ASP A 99 3.92 -5.54 -3.89
CA ASP A 99 4.76 -6.70 -3.61
C ASP A 99 4.38 -7.44 -2.32
N CYS A 100 3.15 -7.21 -1.83
CA CYS A 100 2.63 -7.86 -0.63
C CYS A 100 1.60 -8.94 -0.96
N ILE A 101 1.64 -10.03 -0.19
CA ILE A 101 0.62 -11.09 -0.19
C ILE A 101 0.29 -11.43 1.27
N LEU A 102 -1.00 -11.63 1.55
CA LEU A 102 -1.49 -12.06 2.86
C LEU A 102 -2.26 -13.38 2.71
N PRO A 103 -2.38 -14.19 3.77
CA PRO A 103 -3.37 -15.27 3.80
C PRO A 103 -4.77 -14.75 3.50
N VAL A 104 -5.57 -15.51 2.77
CA VAL A 104 -6.92 -15.08 2.32
C VAL A 104 -7.79 -14.63 3.49
N GLN A 105 -7.74 -15.34 4.61
CA GLN A 105 -8.50 -15.01 5.81
C GLN A 105 -8.18 -13.62 6.38
N SER A 106 -6.93 -13.14 6.25
CA SER A 106 -6.51 -11.82 6.75
C SER A 106 -7.26 -10.69 6.07
N TYR A 107 -7.50 -10.78 4.75
CA TYR A 107 -8.30 -9.80 4.02
C TYR A 107 -9.75 -9.77 4.50
N HIS A 108 -10.36 -10.94 4.70
CA HIS A 108 -11.75 -11.04 5.14
C HIS A 108 -11.93 -10.59 6.58
N GLN A 109 -11.00 -10.93 7.47
CA GLN A 109 -11.04 -10.51 8.87
C GLN A 109 -10.84 -9.00 9.03
N ALA A 110 -9.85 -8.43 8.30
CA ALA A 110 -9.62 -6.99 8.33
C ALA A 110 -10.85 -6.21 7.82
N TYR A 111 -11.45 -6.67 6.71
CA TYR A 111 -12.70 -6.08 6.22
C TYR A 111 -13.83 -6.20 7.24
N HIS A 112 -14.00 -7.37 7.87
CA HIS A 112 -15.06 -7.61 8.87
C HIS A 112 -14.92 -6.66 10.07
N ILE A 113 -13.72 -6.46 10.59
CA ILE A 113 -13.46 -5.54 11.72
C ILE A 113 -13.88 -4.09 11.37
N LEU A 114 -13.57 -3.63 10.15
CA LEU A 114 -14.00 -2.31 9.68
C LEU A 114 -15.53 -2.25 9.48
N ASP A 115 -16.10 -3.27 8.86
CA ASP A 115 -17.53 -3.29 8.49
C ASP A 115 -18.45 -3.36 9.72
N THR A 116 -17.97 -4.00 10.79
CA THR A 116 -18.64 -4.06 12.08
C THR A 116 -18.25 -2.94 13.05
N ASP A 117 -17.56 -1.92 12.57
CA ASP A 117 -17.15 -0.71 13.30
C ASP A 117 -16.34 -1.01 14.58
N GLN A 118 -15.52 -2.05 14.58
CA GLN A 118 -14.63 -2.38 15.70
C GLN A 118 -13.33 -1.57 15.67
N ALA A 119 -12.90 -1.11 14.50
CA ALA A 119 -11.72 -0.25 14.32
C ALA A 119 -11.90 0.73 13.15
N ASP A 120 -11.09 1.77 13.13
CA ASP A 120 -11.01 2.76 12.05
C ASP A 120 -9.86 2.44 11.09
N VAL A 121 -8.81 1.80 11.60
CA VAL A 121 -7.64 1.29 10.85
C VAL A 121 -7.34 -0.14 11.27
N VAL A 122 -7.07 -1.03 10.31
CA VAL A 122 -6.70 -2.42 10.58
C VAL A 122 -5.43 -2.77 9.81
N TYR A 123 -4.40 -3.17 10.54
CA TYR A 123 -3.23 -3.83 9.98
C TYR A 123 -3.52 -5.34 9.89
N PRO A 124 -3.64 -5.93 8.68
CA PRO A 124 -4.07 -7.32 8.52
C PRO A 124 -2.97 -8.34 8.81
N TYR A 125 -1.90 -7.95 9.51
CA TYR A 125 -0.76 -8.78 9.89
C TYR A 125 -0.12 -8.30 11.19
N GLN A 126 0.65 -9.18 11.86
CA GLN A 126 1.39 -8.85 13.09
C GLN A 126 2.85 -8.51 12.78
N CYS A 127 3.53 -7.85 13.73
CA CYS A 127 4.95 -7.52 13.65
C CYS A 127 5.86 -8.72 13.94
N GLY A 128 7.15 -8.57 13.62
CA GLY A 128 8.20 -9.53 13.99
C GLY A 128 8.10 -10.83 13.21
N ILE A 129 7.93 -11.94 13.90
CA ILE A 129 7.93 -13.29 13.33
C ILE A 129 6.81 -13.56 12.32
N TYR A 130 5.84 -12.68 12.21
CA TYR A 130 4.74 -12.78 11.26
C TYR A 130 5.05 -12.12 9.92
N GLN A 131 6.15 -11.40 9.81
CA GLN A 131 6.55 -10.69 8.61
C GLN A 131 7.63 -11.49 7.88
N TRP A 132 7.28 -11.99 6.70
CA TRP A 132 8.14 -12.84 5.91
C TRP A 132 8.59 -12.15 4.64
N ARG A 133 9.87 -12.31 4.33
CA ARG A 133 10.43 -11.93 3.04
C ARG A 133 10.50 -13.19 2.19
N ALA A 134 9.67 -13.29 1.15
CA ALA A 134 9.68 -14.40 0.21
C ALA A 134 10.78 -14.19 -0.85
N ASN A 135 11.66 -15.18 -1.03
CA ASN A 135 12.62 -15.19 -2.14
C ASN A 135 11.86 -15.51 -3.44
N TYR A 136 11.37 -14.47 -4.13
CA TYR A 136 10.41 -14.60 -5.23
C TYR A 136 11.10 -14.73 -6.60
N ASN A 137 11.79 -15.87 -6.82
CA ASN A 137 12.42 -16.21 -8.08
C ASN A 137 11.39 -16.70 -9.14
N MET A 138 11.85 -17.03 -10.35
CA MET A 138 10.98 -17.44 -11.46
C MET A 138 10.22 -18.75 -11.18
N ASP A 139 10.82 -19.69 -10.47
CA ASP A 139 10.16 -20.98 -10.18
C ASP A 139 9.02 -20.79 -9.18
N ILE A 140 9.26 -19.98 -8.15
CA ILE A 140 8.22 -19.61 -7.17
C ILE A 140 7.12 -18.79 -7.84
N TYR A 141 7.49 -17.81 -8.70
CA TYR A 141 6.52 -17.05 -9.49
C TYR A 141 5.62 -17.96 -10.32
N ASN A 142 6.19 -18.87 -11.11
CA ASN A 142 5.42 -19.78 -11.97
C ASN A 142 4.50 -20.68 -11.13
N SER A 143 5.01 -21.22 -10.02
CA SER A 143 4.21 -22.06 -9.11
C SER A 143 3.08 -21.26 -8.45
N PHE A 144 3.35 -20.01 -8.06
CA PHE A 144 2.36 -19.11 -7.48
C PHE A 144 1.27 -18.75 -8.48
N MET A 145 1.62 -18.38 -9.70
CA MET A 145 0.66 -18.00 -10.74
C MET A 145 -0.25 -19.15 -11.16
N GLN A 146 0.23 -20.40 -11.10
CA GLN A 146 -0.59 -21.59 -11.36
C GLN A 146 -1.64 -21.85 -10.28
N THR A 147 -1.34 -21.54 -9.03
CA THR A 147 -2.18 -21.90 -7.89
C THR A 147 -2.86 -20.70 -7.23
N LEU A 148 -2.25 -19.53 -7.32
CA LEU A 148 -2.58 -18.32 -6.56
C LEU A 148 -2.75 -18.65 -5.06
N SER A 149 -1.77 -19.37 -4.48
CA SER A 149 -1.79 -19.84 -3.09
C SER A 149 -0.52 -19.46 -2.36
N THR A 150 -0.66 -19.00 -1.12
CA THR A 150 0.47 -18.69 -0.22
C THR A 150 1.29 -19.92 0.17
N ASN A 151 0.77 -21.13 -0.02
CA ASN A 151 1.47 -22.37 0.32
C ASN A 151 2.82 -22.53 -0.40
N VAL A 152 2.96 -21.98 -1.61
CA VAL A 152 4.22 -22.01 -2.36
C VAL A 152 5.23 -21.00 -1.81
N LEU A 153 4.76 -19.89 -1.20
CA LEU A 153 5.61 -18.87 -0.61
C LEU A 153 6.26 -19.35 0.70
N ASP A 154 5.61 -20.24 1.43
CA ASP A 154 6.11 -20.78 2.70
C ASP A 154 7.41 -21.59 2.56
N LYS A 155 7.77 -22.02 1.37
CA LYS A 155 8.94 -22.87 1.12
C LYS A 155 10.27 -22.10 1.15
N ASP A 156 10.26 -20.83 0.72
CA ASP A 156 11.47 -20.02 0.53
C ASP A 156 11.41 -18.69 1.31
N LYS A 157 10.60 -18.62 2.35
CA LYS A 157 10.44 -17.39 3.14
C LYS A 157 11.59 -17.17 4.09
N GLN A 158 11.92 -15.91 4.30
CA GLN A 158 12.94 -15.43 5.20
C GLN A 158 12.33 -14.43 6.18
N LEU A 159 12.61 -14.58 7.46
CA LEU A 159 12.08 -13.67 8.48
C LEU A 159 12.51 -12.24 8.20
N SER A 160 11.55 -11.34 8.16
CA SER A 160 11.74 -9.90 8.01
C SER A 160 11.91 -9.21 9.37
N ASN A 161 12.46 -8.01 9.36
CA ASN A 161 12.36 -7.09 10.49
C ASN A 161 10.94 -6.52 10.60
N SER A 162 10.57 -6.03 11.78
CA SER A 162 9.26 -5.42 11.99
C SER A 162 9.09 -4.16 11.15
N THR A 163 8.03 -4.12 10.34
CA THR A 163 7.60 -2.94 9.60
C THR A 163 6.10 -2.72 9.83
N ILE A 164 5.62 -1.51 9.58
CA ILE A 164 4.21 -1.14 9.69
C ILE A 164 3.62 -0.63 8.36
N GLY A 165 4.43 -0.59 7.29
CA GLY A 165 4.02 -0.19 5.94
C GLY A 165 3.14 -1.23 5.27
N TRP A 166 3.57 -1.77 4.21
CA TRP A 166 3.03 -2.81 3.31
C TRP A 166 1.52 -2.76 3.01
N THR A 167 0.63 -2.82 4.03
CA THR A 167 -0.81 -2.66 3.81
C THR A 167 -1.54 -2.22 5.09
N GLN A 168 -2.51 -1.30 4.92
CA GLN A 168 -3.42 -0.84 5.96
C GLN A 168 -4.83 -0.75 5.40
N PHE A 169 -5.80 -1.38 6.07
CA PHE A 169 -7.23 -1.26 5.77
C PHE A 169 -7.81 -0.10 6.59
N ILE A 170 -8.55 0.80 5.96
CA ILE A 170 -8.88 2.09 6.56
C ILE A 170 -10.33 2.45 6.22
N ASN A 171 -11.08 2.97 7.19
CA ASN A 171 -12.31 3.69 6.90
C ASN A 171 -11.99 4.93 6.05
N ARG A 172 -12.53 4.99 4.82
CA ARG A 172 -12.17 6.03 3.85
C ARG A 172 -12.43 7.44 4.37
N GLN A 173 -13.58 7.69 5.03
CA GLN A 173 -13.89 9.00 5.55
C GLN A 173 -12.91 9.39 6.68
N LYS A 174 -12.60 8.46 7.59
CA LYS A 174 -11.60 8.69 8.64
C LYS A 174 -10.22 8.98 8.09
N TYR A 175 -9.85 8.34 6.97
CA TYR A 175 -8.59 8.61 6.28
C TYR A 175 -8.55 10.04 5.74
N ILE A 176 -9.62 10.50 5.08
CA ILE A 176 -9.74 11.85 4.55
C ILE A 176 -9.74 12.89 5.68
N ASP A 177 -10.58 12.70 6.70
CA ASP A 177 -10.70 13.59 7.87
C ASP A 177 -9.39 13.71 8.66
N SER A 178 -8.52 12.72 8.52
CA SER A 178 -7.19 12.68 9.17
C SER A 178 -6.06 13.10 8.25
N TYR A 179 -6.37 13.89 7.21
CA TYR A 179 -5.40 14.53 6.33
C TYR A 179 -4.68 13.59 5.34
N MET A 180 -5.21 12.38 5.07
CA MET A 180 -4.68 11.42 4.10
C MET A 180 -3.19 11.08 4.34
N MET A 181 -2.39 10.78 3.32
CA MET A 181 -0.94 10.62 3.48
C MET A 181 -0.23 11.96 3.43
N ASN A 182 0.86 12.09 4.16
CA ASN A 182 1.68 13.30 4.15
C ASN A 182 2.59 13.31 2.91
N GLU A 183 2.28 14.20 1.94
CA GLU A 183 3.03 14.31 0.67
C GLU A 183 4.42 14.95 0.83
N ASN A 184 4.77 15.46 2.01
CA ASN A 184 6.11 15.95 2.29
C ASN A 184 7.13 14.82 2.48
N PHE A 185 6.68 13.57 2.67
CA PHE A 185 7.54 12.38 2.60
C PHE A 185 7.74 12.00 1.14
N ILE A 186 8.96 12.22 0.63
CA ILE A 186 9.31 11.99 -0.77
C ILE A 186 10.07 10.67 -0.90
N SER A 187 9.57 9.77 -1.74
CA SER A 187 10.10 8.42 -1.91
C SER A 187 10.02 7.62 -0.59
N TRP A 188 10.86 6.62 -0.42
CA TRP A 188 10.80 5.70 0.72
C TRP A 188 11.31 6.33 2.03
N GLY A 189 10.61 6.07 3.12
CA GLY A 189 11.07 6.21 4.50
C GLY A 189 10.21 7.10 5.38
N CYS A 190 9.77 6.52 6.49
CA CYS A 190 9.02 7.13 7.60
C CYS A 190 7.58 7.59 7.31
N GLU A 191 7.06 7.47 6.08
CA GLU A 191 5.70 7.86 5.75
C GLU A 191 4.66 6.99 6.47
N ASP A 192 4.93 5.71 6.60
CA ASP A 192 4.06 4.74 7.28
C ASP A 192 4.12 4.89 8.82
N ASP A 193 5.32 5.21 9.37
CA ASP A 193 5.50 5.51 10.80
C ASP A 193 4.71 6.76 11.19
N GLU A 194 4.79 7.80 10.37
CA GLU A 194 4.05 9.04 10.55
C GLU A 194 2.54 8.79 10.51
N PHE A 195 2.07 8.06 9.51
CA PHE A 195 0.66 7.74 9.38
C PHE A 195 0.13 7.00 10.60
N TYR A 196 0.83 5.96 11.06
CA TYR A 196 0.46 5.22 12.28
C TYR A 196 0.40 6.12 13.50
N TYR A 197 1.43 6.93 13.71
CA TYR A 197 1.51 7.85 14.83
C TYR A 197 0.35 8.84 14.83
N ARG A 198 0.12 9.50 13.70
CA ARG A 198 -0.93 10.49 13.53
C ARG A 198 -2.31 9.91 13.78
N MET A 199 -2.64 8.76 13.18
CA MET A 199 -3.92 8.09 13.42
C MET A 199 -4.11 7.77 14.91
N SER A 200 -3.05 7.33 15.58
CA SER A 200 -3.07 7.04 17.01
C SER A 200 -3.32 8.30 17.85
N VAL A 201 -2.57 9.37 17.61
CA VAL A 201 -2.67 10.65 18.38
C VAL A 201 -4.00 11.36 18.12
N LEU A 202 -4.56 11.25 16.91
CA LEU A 202 -5.89 11.77 16.59
C LEU A 202 -7.03 10.96 17.27
N GLY A 203 -6.71 9.80 17.87
CA GLY A 203 -7.65 9.02 18.66
C GLY A 203 -8.42 7.97 17.86
N HIS A 204 -7.91 7.54 16.68
CA HIS A 204 -8.54 6.46 15.93
C HIS A 204 -8.29 5.10 16.58
N ARG A 205 -9.26 4.22 16.44
CA ARG A 205 -9.17 2.83 16.89
C ARG A 205 -8.34 2.04 15.86
N ILE A 206 -7.17 1.60 16.27
CA ILE A 206 -6.24 0.83 15.43
C ILE A 206 -6.24 -0.62 15.90
N ALA A 207 -6.59 -1.55 15.01
CA ALA A 207 -6.51 -2.98 15.26
C ALA A 207 -5.37 -3.62 14.44
N ARG A 208 -4.86 -4.75 14.92
CA ARG A 208 -3.85 -5.53 14.24
C ARG A 208 -4.20 -7.00 14.34
N LEU A 209 -4.18 -7.70 13.20
CA LEU A 209 -4.43 -9.14 13.17
C LEU A 209 -3.17 -9.91 13.57
N ASN A 210 -3.36 -11.05 14.21
CA ASN A 210 -2.29 -11.97 14.56
C ASN A 210 -2.07 -12.98 13.41
N ASP A 211 -1.71 -12.46 12.23
CA ASP A 211 -1.55 -13.24 11.00
C ASP A 211 -0.29 -12.81 10.23
N TYR A 212 0.03 -13.52 9.16
CA TYR A 212 1.25 -13.35 8.39
C TYR A 212 1.10 -12.35 7.25
N VAL A 213 2.25 -11.81 6.80
CA VAL A 213 2.39 -11.10 5.53
C VAL A 213 3.66 -11.57 4.84
N TYR A 214 3.59 -11.71 3.52
CA TYR A 214 4.70 -12.08 2.65
C TYR A 214 5.04 -10.88 1.77
N HIS A 215 6.27 -10.39 1.90
CA HIS A 215 6.84 -9.41 1.00
C HIS A 215 7.62 -10.15 -0.10
N LEU A 216 7.18 -10.03 -1.33
CA LEU A 216 7.83 -10.62 -2.50
C LEU A 216 9.13 -9.86 -2.78
N GLU A 217 10.28 -10.50 -2.60
CA GLU A 217 11.57 -9.83 -2.72
C GLU A 217 11.80 -9.32 -4.15
N HIS A 218 12.46 -8.18 -4.24
CA HIS A 218 12.77 -7.52 -5.49
C HIS A 218 14.07 -6.71 -5.39
N SER A 219 14.64 -6.37 -6.54
CA SER A 219 15.82 -5.51 -6.64
C SER A 219 15.56 -4.13 -6.03
N ARG A 220 16.56 -3.61 -5.32
CA ARG A 220 16.48 -2.29 -4.70
C ARG A 220 16.91 -1.23 -5.71
N THR A 221 16.12 -0.17 -5.82
CA THR A 221 16.41 1.02 -6.63
C THR A 221 16.64 2.21 -5.70
N HIS A 222 16.96 3.37 -6.27
CA HIS A 222 17.09 4.61 -5.49
C HIS A 222 15.75 5.09 -4.88
N ASN A 223 14.62 4.52 -5.28
CA ASN A 223 13.31 4.76 -4.67
C ASN A 223 13.02 3.84 -3.47
N SER A 224 13.98 3.05 -3.02
CA SER A 224 13.78 2.08 -1.95
C SER A 224 14.96 2.03 -0.99
N TRP A 225 14.66 1.76 0.30
CA TRP A 225 15.66 1.58 1.34
C TRP A 225 16.52 2.84 1.55
N PHE A 226 17.64 2.73 2.24
CA PHE A 226 18.58 3.83 2.50
C PHE A 226 19.29 4.38 1.26
N SER A 227 19.05 3.81 0.08
CA SER A 227 19.50 4.37 -1.21
C SER A 227 18.65 5.57 -1.67
N ASN A 228 17.51 5.83 -1.04
CA ASN A 228 16.74 7.03 -1.29
C ASN A 228 17.54 8.29 -0.92
N PRO A 229 17.86 9.19 -1.86
CA PRO A 229 18.64 10.40 -1.56
C PRO A 229 17.88 11.37 -0.63
N ASN A 230 16.55 11.24 -0.52
CA ASN A 230 15.72 12.07 0.35
C ASN A 230 15.49 11.45 1.74
N PHE A 231 16.07 10.29 2.03
CA PHE A 231 15.83 9.58 3.30
C PHE A 231 16.12 10.44 4.54
N ASN A 232 17.22 11.19 4.55
CA ASN A 232 17.56 12.04 5.68
C ASN A 232 16.52 13.15 5.92
N ASN A 233 15.98 13.75 4.86
CA ASN A 233 14.92 14.77 4.98
C ASN A 233 13.63 14.14 5.55
N ASN A 234 13.25 12.96 5.06
CA ASN A 234 12.10 12.20 5.59
C ASN A 234 12.32 11.87 7.08
N TYR A 235 13.51 11.42 7.45
CA TYR A 235 13.84 11.10 8.84
C TYR A 235 13.82 12.32 9.76
N HIS A 236 14.32 13.48 9.30
CA HIS A 236 14.22 14.73 10.05
C HIS A 236 12.77 15.19 10.20
N LEU A 237 11.98 15.14 9.14
CA LEU A 237 10.56 15.47 9.17
C LEU A 237 9.82 14.56 10.18
N TRP A 238 10.03 13.26 10.12
CA TRP A 238 9.48 12.31 11.07
C TRP A 238 9.86 12.63 12.52
N ASN A 239 11.16 12.88 12.78
CA ASN A 239 11.64 13.23 14.12
C ASN A 239 11.00 14.51 14.67
N THR A 240 10.57 15.41 13.79
CA THR A 240 9.80 16.60 14.17
C THR A 240 8.35 16.23 14.47
N ILE A 241 7.66 15.58 13.54
CA ILE A 241 6.22 15.29 13.65
C ILE A 241 5.91 14.38 14.84
N LYS A 242 6.74 13.38 15.13
CA LYS A 242 6.53 12.46 16.26
C LYS A 242 6.58 13.12 17.65
N THR A 243 6.99 14.38 17.73
CA THR A 243 6.96 15.17 18.98
C THR A 243 5.68 15.98 19.14
N PHE A 244 4.84 16.08 18.10
CA PHE A 244 3.63 16.88 18.11
C PHE A 244 2.53 16.19 18.95
N ASP A 245 1.87 16.95 19.80
CA ASP A 245 0.61 16.56 20.39
C ASP A 245 -0.53 16.65 19.36
N ARG A 246 -1.74 16.32 19.81
CA ARG A 246 -2.92 16.32 18.93
C ARG A 246 -3.18 17.71 18.31
N GLN A 247 -3.06 18.78 19.08
CA GLN A 247 -3.34 20.13 18.57
C GLN A 247 -2.26 20.57 17.58
N GLN A 248 -1.00 20.29 17.87
CA GLN A 248 0.12 20.58 16.99
C GLN A 248 0.02 19.81 15.67
N LEU A 249 -0.45 18.56 15.68
CA LEU A 249 -0.73 17.80 14.44
C LEU A 249 -1.83 18.47 13.63
N ILE A 250 -2.95 18.84 14.25
CA ILE A 250 -4.06 19.54 13.58
C ILE A 250 -3.56 20.82 12.95
N ASP A 251 -2.79 21.62 13.69
CA ASP A 251 -2.25 22.90 13.21
C ASP A 251 -1.24 22.72 12.08
N TYR A 252 -0.42 21.69 12.13
CA TYR A 252 0.52 21.35 11.05
C TYR A 252 -0.20 20.96 9.76
N TYR A 253 -1.26 20.12 9.85
CA TYR A 253 -1.92 19.59 8.66
C TYR A 253 -2.90 20.55 8.00
N LYS A 254 -3.64 21.38 8.75
CA LYS A 254 -4.66 22.30 8.20
C LYS A 254 -4.16 23.25 7.11
N ASP A 255 -2.86 23.56 7.12
CA ASP A 255 -2.25 24.50 6.19
C ASP A 255 -1.50 23.84 5.02
N GLN A 256 -1.52 22.50 4.93
CA GLN A 256 -0.84 21.78 3.85
C GLN A 256 -1.48 22.05 2.49
N SER A 257 -0.69 22.55 1.55
CA SER A 257 -1.18 22.96 0.23
C SER A 257 -1.78 21.81 -0.59
N TYR A 258 -1.24 20.61 -0.45
CA TYR A 258 -1.72 19.42 -1.15
C TYR A 258 -3.14 19.04 -0.71
N LEU A 259 -3.54 19.29 0.54
CA LEU A 259 -4.90 19.04 1.03
C LEU A 259 -5.90 19.99 0.40
N LYS A 260 -5.60 21.28 0.35
CA LYS A 260 -6.48 22.31 -0.25
C LYS A 260 -6.82 22.02 -1.71
N ASN A 261 -5.87 21.43 -2.45
CA ASN A 261 -6.11 21.03 -3.84
C ASN A 261 -7.05 19.84 -3.95
N ARG A 262 -7.02 18.92 -2.99
CA ARG A 262 -7.81 17.68 -2.99
C ARG A 262 -9.22 17.84 -2.41
N GLU A 263 -9.41 18.78 -1.48
CA GLU A 263 -10.74 19.11 -0.94
C GLU A 263 -11.74 19.45 -2.06
N LYS A 264 -11.27 20.14 -3.10
CA LYS A 264 -12.10 20.49 -4.28
C LYS A 264 -12.47 19.29 -5.15
N GLN A 265 -11.71 18.20 -5.05
CA GLN A 265 -11.95 16.96 -5.80
C GLN A 265 -12.84 15.99 -5.02
N LEU A 266 -12.88 16.13 -3.69
CA LEU A 266 -13.65 15.27 -2.79
C LEU A 266 -15.05 15.85 -2.48
N ALA A 267 -15.28 17.13 -2.75
CA ALA A 267 -16.57 17.83 -2.64
C ALA A 267 -17.50 17.54 -3.83
#